data_5d26ef362945b8ec76fceeb363b5a411
#
_entry.id   5d26ef362945b8ec76fceeb363b5a411
#
_cell.length_a   1.000
_cell.length_b   1.000
_cell.length_c   1.000
_cell.angle_alpha   90.00
_cell.angle_beta   90.00
_cell.angle_gamma   90.00
#
_symmetry.space_group_name_H-M   'P 1'
#
loop_
_entity.id
_entity.type
_entity.pdbx_description
1 polymer ?
#
loop_
_entity_poly.entity_id
_entity_poly.type
_entity_poly.pdbx_seq_one_letter_code
_entity_poly.pdbx_strand_id
1 'polypeptide(L)'
;MTETDLPVARISLPSKGRLADDALNFLDACGLSVYKPNPRQYEALLPALPGLHVLFQRPGDIVVSVREGSVDFGITGLDVVEERKNGDANLMVLHDSLNFGNCMLNLAVPEAWEDVRFVSDLVSQAAELNRPVRVATKYPILASSFLSNHKIPHTLISAEGTLETAPAIGYADLICDIVSSGQTLRDNRLRPLEDGMLLSSQAVLIANAASLKTRPKALQIARTLLEFFEGHLRANSNLAVFANMRGTSPEAIAELIFNRCSIRGLQGPTISRVIVVNGDPNWYAVNLIVPRDQIFQAITELRSIGGSGVVVMPVTYIFDEEPPRYTAMLQKLAEYKSK
;
A
#
# COMPACT_ATOMS: atom_id res chain seq x y z
N MET A 1 17.40 29.46 -16.75
CA MET A 1 16.63 29.00 -15.63
C MET A 1 16.52 30.16 -14.64
N THR A 2 15.34 30.73 -14.50
CA THR A 2 15.06 31.75 -13.52
C THR A 2 15.02 31.10 -12.12
N GLU A 3 15.34 31.85 -11.06
CA GLU A 3 15.34 31.36 -9.64
C GLU A 3 14.00 30.70 -9.19
N THR A 4 12.96 30.82 -10.01
CA THR A 4 11.62 30.24 -9.80
C THR A 4 11.50 28.78 -10.24
N ASP A 5 12.51 28.16 -10.88
CA ASP A 5 12.44 26.82 -11.47
C ASP A 5 13.09 25.70 -10.62
N LEU A 6 13.62 26.03 -9.44
CA LEU A 6 14.17 24.98 -8.56
C LEU A 6 13.04 24.22 -7.87
N PRO A 7 13.09 22.87 -7.87
CA PRO A 7 12.06 22.06 -7.22
C PRO A 7 12.03 22.35 -5.72
N VAL A 8 10.83 22.57 -5.21
CA VAL A 8 10.59 22.73 -3.76
C VAL A 8 10.82 21.41 -3.05
N ALA A 9 10.41 20.31 -3.66
CA ALA A 9 10.62 18.94 -3.20
C ALA A 9 10.69 17.96 -4.38
N ARG A 10 11.19 16.76 -4.11
CA ARG A 10 11.29 15.67 -5.08
C ARG A 10 10.63 14.42 -4.55
N ILE A 11 9.89 13.73 -5.43
CA ILE A 11 9.37 12.38 -5.18
C ILE A 11 9.94 11.42 -6.21
N SER A 12 10.39 10.26 -5.76
CA SER A 12 10.87 9.22 -6.65
C SER A 12 9.86 8.09 -6.79
N LEU A 13 9.63 7.67 -8.04
CA LEU A 13 8.73 6.60 -8.44
C LEU A 13 9.52 5.47 -9.12
N PRO A 14 9.02 4.22 -9.07
CA PRO A 14 9.63 3.10 -9.79
C PRO A 14 9.69 3.37 -11.29
N SER A 15 10.83 3.09 -11.92
CA SER A 15 11.06 3.36 -13.35
C SER A 15 10.67 2.21 -14.28
N LYS A 16 10.47 1.00 -13.75
CA LYS A 16 10.22 -0.23 -14.53
C LYS A 16 9.39 -1.23 -13.74
N GLY A 17 8.76 -2.15 -14.49
CA GLY A 17 7.99 -3.27 -13.97
C GLY A 17 6.58 -2.86 -13.51
N ARG A 18 5.81 -3.85 -13.04
CA ARG A 18 4.42 -3.67 -12.64
C ARG A 18 4.24 -2.58 -11.58
N LEU A 19 5.15 -2.47 -10.63
CA LEU A 19 5.08 -1.44 -9.58
C LEU A 19 5.17 -0.01 -10.16
N ALA A 20 5.81 0.20 -11.33
CA ALA A 20 5.87 1.51 -11.98
C ALA A 20 4.51 1.93 -12.53
N ASP A 21 3.85 1.02 -13.26
CA ASP A 21 2.53 1.29 -13.83
C ASP A 21 1.47 1.44 -12.73
N ASP A 22 1.51 0.57 -11.71
CA ASP A 22 0.62 0.63 -10.56
C ASP A 22 0.78 1.94 -9.78
N ALA A 23 2.01 2.45 -9.60
CA ALA A 23 2.26 3.73 -8.91
C ALA A 23 1.71 4.93 -9.69
N LEU A 24 1.85 4.94 -11.03
CA LEU A 24 1.27 5.98 -11.87
C LEU A 24 -0.25 5.94 -11.85
N ASN A 25 -0.85 4.75 -11.97
CA ASN A 25 -2.29 4.55 -11.90
C ASN A 25 -2.85 4.97 -10.53
N PHE A 26 -2.15 4.65 -9.44
CA PHE A 26 -2.54 5.06 -8.09
C PHE A 26 -2.51 6.58 -7.93
N LEU A 27 -1.44 7.25 -8.39
CA LEU A 27 -1.36 8.71 -8.35
C LEU A 27 -2.45 9.37 -9.20
N ASP A 28 -2.73 8.83 -10.38
CA ASP A 28 -3.82 9.32 -11.23
C ASP A 28 -5.19 9.18 -10.56
N ALA A 29 -5.46 8.03 -9.96
CA ALA A 29 -6.68 7.77 -9.20
C ALA A 29 -6.81 8.69 -7.97
N CYS A 30 -5.69 9.10 -7.36
CA CYS A 30 -5.64 10.12 -6.31
C CYS A 30 -5.75 11.56 -6.85
N GLY A 31 -6.01 11.78 -8.14
CA GLY A 31 -6.05 13.14 -8.73
C GLY A 31 -4.67 13.81 -8.84
N LEU A 32 -3.60 13.04 -8.67
CA LEU A 32 -2.22 13.49 -8.71
C LEU A 32 -1.51 12.97 -9.97
N SER A 33 -2.14 13.16 -11.13
CA SER A 33 -1.62 12.69 -12.42
C SER A 33 -0.22 13.21 -12.71
N VAL A 34 0.66 12.31 -13.12
CA VAL A 34 2.05 12.64 -13.48
C VAL A 34 2.12 13.04 -14.94
N TYR A 35 2.59 14.26 -15.21
CA TYR A 35 2.81 14.76 -16.54
C TYR A 35 4.26 14.59 -16.98
N LYS A 36 4.48 13.73 -17.97
CA LYS A 36 5.78 13.39 -18.54
C LYS A 36 5.84 13.84 -20.01
N PRO A 37 6.44 15.00 -20.29
CA PRO A 37 6.48 15.55 -21.66
C PRO A 37 7.19 14.65 -22.67
N ASN A 38 8.23 13.94 -22.22
CA ASN A 38 8.97 12.99 -23.05
C ASN A 38 9.09 11.63 -22.31
N PRO A 39 8.60 10.53 -22.89
CA PRO A 39 8.67 9.19 -22.27
C PRO A 39 10.08 8.73 -21.90
N ARG A 40 11.13 9.23 -22.55
CA ARG A 40 12.54 8.87 -22.29
C ARG A 40 13.18 9.65 -21.14
N GLN A 41 12.58 10.77 -20.70
CA GLN A 41 13.09 11.52 -19.56
C GLN A 41 12.87 10.77 -18.26
N TYR A 42 13.81 10.91 -17.32
CA TYR A 42 13.69 10.39 -15.96
C TYR A 42 13.06 11.39 -14.99
N GLU A 43 12.59 12.51 -15.51
CA GLU A 43 11.93 13.58 -14.75
C GLU A 43 10.53 13.82 -15.30
N ALA A 44 9.62 14.20 -14.42
CA ALA A 44 8.25 14.56 -14.75
C ALA A 44 7.74 15.61 -13.76
N LEU A 45 6.57 16.17 -14.06
CA LEU A 45 5.90 17.16 -13.23
C LEU A 45 4.62 16.57 -12.64
N LEU A 46 4.20 17.14 -11.53
CA LEU A 46 2.92 16.83 -10.89
C LEU A 46 2.10 18.14 -10.86
N PRO A 47 1.31 18.43 -11.92
CA PRO A 47 0.63 19.71 -12.08
C PRO A 47 -0.28 20.09 -10.90
N ALA A 48 -0.89 19.09 -10.25
CA ALA A 48 -1.73 19.29 -9.06
C ALA A 48 -0.95 19.73 -7.82
N LEU A 49 0.37 19.51 -7.77
CA LEU A 49 1.26 19.93 -6.68
C LEU A 49 2.47 20.70 -7.25
N PRO A 50 2.31 21.97 -7.60
CA PRO A 50 3.40 22.77 -8.14
C PRO A 50 4.60 22.82 -7.19
N GLY A 51 5.80 22.57 -7.73
CA GLY A 51 7.04 22.50 -6.96
C GLY A 51 7.43 21.10 -6.48
N LEU A 52 6.57 20.09 -6.63
CA LEU A 52 6.94 18.69 -6.45
C LEU A 52 7.35 18.09 -7.80
N HIS A 53 8.63 17.78 -7.96
CA HIS A 53 9.17 17.14 -9.15
C HIS A 53 9.21 15.62 -8.96
N VAL A 54 8.88 14.91 -10.02
CA VAL A 54 8.89 13.44 -10.05
C VAL A 54 10.17 12.95 -10.69
N LEU A 55 10.85 11.99 -10.06
CA LEU A 55 11.99 11.27 -10.60
C LEU A 55 11.65 9.79 -10.77
N PHE A 56 12.19 9.15 -11.81
CA PHE A 56 12.01 7.71 -12.03
C PHE A 56 13.32 6.97 -11.75
N GLN A 57 13.31 6.09 -10.74
CA GLN A 57 14.47 5.34 -10.28
C GLN A 57 14.14 3.86 -10.14
N ARG A 58 15.16 3.01 -9.99
CA ARG A 58 14.94 1.61 -9.58
C ARG A 58 14.47 1.57 -8.12
N PRO A 59 13.63 0.60 -7.73
CA PRO A 59 13.10 0.53 -6.36
C PRO A 59 14.14 0.65 -5.25
N GLY A 60 15.29 -0.03 -5.40
CA GLY A 60 16.38 0.06 -4.43
C GLY A 60 17.07 1.42 -4.36
N ASP A 61 17.18 2.12 -5.50
CA ASP A 61 17.79 3.45 -5.56
C ASP A 61 16.87 4.50 -4.94
N ILE A 62 15.54 4.31 -5.01
CA ILE A 62 14.55 5.15 -4.33
C ILE A 62 14.82 5.19 -2.83
N VAL A 63 14.99 4.01 -2.20
CA VAL A 63 15.25 3.92 -0.76
C VAL A 63 16.54 4.65 -0.38
N VAL A 64 17.60 4.43 -1.15
CA VAL A 64 18.89 5.08 -0.92
C VAL A 64 18.79 6.59 -1.07
N SER A 65 18.18 7.07 -2.18
CA SER A 65 18.04 8.50 -2.47
C SER A 65 17.22 9.23 -1.41
N VAL A 66 16.15 8.60 -0.89
CA VAL A 66 15.34 9.17 0.19
C VAL A 66 16.12 9.15 1.50
N ARG A 67 16.81 8.07 1.85
CA ARG A 67 17.62 7.97 3.06
C ARG A 67 18.71 9.03 3.11
N GLU A 68 19.43 9.23 2.00
CA GLU A 68 20.52 10.21 1.88
C GLU A 68 20.01 11.67 1.70
N GLY A 69 18.71 11.88 1.53
CA GLY A 69 18.10 13.21 1.42
C GLY A 69 18.25 13.90 0.06
N SER A 70 18.74 13.19 -0.97
CA SER A 70 18.76 13.71 -2.35
C SER A 70 17.36 13.78 -2.97
N VAL A 71 16.43 13.00 -2.44
CA VAL A 71 14.99 12.98 -2.75
C VAL A 71 14.22 13.02 -1.43
N ASP A 72 13.10 13.72 -1.40
CA ASP A 72 12.32 13.92 -0.17
C ASP A 72 11.33 12.79 0.10
N PHE A 73 10.74 12.26 -0.96
CA PHE A 73 9.69 11.24 -0.91
C PHE A 73 9.99 10.12 -1.90
N GLY A 74 9.43 8.94 -1.63
CA GLY A 74 9.49 7.83 -2.58
C GLY A 74 8.31 6.88 -2.44
N ILE A 75 7.87 6.32 -3.57
CA ILE A 75 6.94 5.17 -3.59
C ILE A 75 7.75 3.96 -4.02
N THR A 76 7.75 2.91 -3.20
CA THR A 76 8.49 1.66 -3.47
C THR A 76 7.87 0.50 -2.71
N GLY A 77 8.38 -0.74 -2.88
CA GLY A 77 7.93 -1.89 -2.11
C GLY A 77 8.46 -1.89 -0.68
N LEU A 78 7.63 -2.33 0.27
CA LEU A 78 8.03 -2.47 1.68
C LEU A 78 9.21 -3.45 1.83
N ASP A 79 9.25 -4.50 1.03
CA ASP A 79 10.36 -5.46 0.96
C ASP A 79 11.71 -4.79 0.69
N VAL A 80 11.74 -3.87 -0.27
CA VAL A 80 12.95 -3.11 -0.62
C VAL A 80 13.32 -2.13 0.49
N VAL A 81 12.33 -1.52 1.14
CA VAL A 81 12.54 -0.63 2.30
C VAL A 81 13.17 -1.42 3.44
N GLU A 82 12.57 -2.55 3.83
CA GLU A 82 13.04 -3.40 4.91
C GLU A 82 14.45 -3.94 4.65
N GLU A 83 14.75 -4.33 3.42
CA GLU A 83 16.08 -4.78 3.02
C GLU A 83 17.14 -3.68 3.10
N ARG A 84 16.78 -2.40 2.81
CA ARG A 84 17.76 -1.32 2.63
C ARG A 84 17.74 -0.23 3.70
N LYS A 85 16.84 -0.30 4.68
CA LYS A 85 16.70 0.75 5.71
C LYS A 85 17.92 0.87 6.64
N ASN A 86 18.67 -0.20 6.85
CA ASN A 86 19.88 -0.26 7.70
C ASN A 86 19.71 0.37 9.11
N GLY A 87 18.48 0.43 9.63
CA GLY A 87 18.19 1.08 10.91
C GLY A 87 18.40 2.61 10.89
N ASP A 88 18.47 3.24 9.70
CA ASP A 88 18.67 4.68 9.60
C ASP A 88 17.38 5.45 9.93
N ALA A 89 17.47 6.32 10.93
CA ALA A 89 16.35 7.14 11.39
C ALA A 89 15.89 8.19 10.35
N ASN A 90 16.72 8.50 9.34
CA ASN A 90 16.35 9.43 8.27
C ASN A 90 15.29 8.87 7.34
N LEU A 91 15.15 7.55 7.24
CA LEU A 91 14.16 6.90 6.41
C LEU A 91 12.88 6.63 7.22
N MET A 92 11.82 7.32 6.87
CA MET A 92 10.51 7.21 7.53
C MET A 92 9.47 6.65 6.56
N VAL A 93 8.73 5.63 6.98
CA VAL A 93 7.52 5.17 6.28
C VAL A 93 6.36 6.08 6.71
N LEU A 94 5.80 6.84 5.76
CA LEU A 94 4.66 7.72 5.96
C LEU A 94 3.33 6.99 5.77
N HIS A 95 3.25 6.13 4.78
CA HIS A 95 2.07 5.30 4.51
C HIS A 95 2.53 3.87 4.22
N ASP A 96 2.10 2.93 5.04
CA ASP A 96 2.53 1.54 5.05
C ASP A 96 1.72 0.61 4.14
N SER A 97 0.64 1.12 3.52
CA SER A 97 -0.28 0.31 2.73
C SER A 97 -0.98 1.14 1.65
N LEU A 98 -0.41 1.22 0.44
CA LEU A 98 -1.02 1.90 -0.70
C LEU A 98 -1.97 0.99 -1.51
N ASN A 99 -2.19 -0.25 -1.05
CA ASN A 99 -3.10 -1.25 -1.61
C ASN A 99 -2.79 -1.68 -3.05
N PHE A 100 -1.54 -1.58 -3.48
CA PHE A 100 -1.06 -2.14 -4.74
C PHE A 100 0.34 -2.74 -4.61
N GLY A 101 0.78 -3.50 -5.62
CA GLY A 101 2.09 -4.14 -5.62
C GLY A 101 2.24 -5.27 -4.59
N ASN A 102 1.12 -5.88 -4.15
CA ASN A 102 1.12 -6.93 -3.14
C ASN A 102 1.97 -8.13 -3.57
N CYS A 103 2.87 -8.56 -2.69
CA CYS A 103 3.70 -9.74 -2.86
C CYS A 103 4.15 -10.30 -1.50
N MET A 104 4.72 -11.48 -1.51
CA MET A 104 5.29 -12.13 -0.32
C MET A 104 6.75 -12.46 -0.60
N LEU A 105 7.65 -12.12 0.31
CA LEU A 105 9.01 -12.65 0.30
C LEU A 105 9.00 -14.01 0.99
N ASN A 106 9.36 -15.07 0.26
CA ASN A 106 9.24 -16.44 0.75
C ASN A 106 10.48 -17.26 0.42
N LEU A 107 10.78 -18.25 1.26
CA LEU A 107 11.70 -19.33 0.93
C LEU A 107 11.00 -20.33 0.02
N ALA A 108 11.68 -20.72 -1.07
CA ALA A 108 11.18 -21.75 -1.98
C ALA A 108 12.27 -22.81 -2.23
N VAL A 109 11.87 -24.05 -2.15
CA VAL A 109 12.72 -25.25 -2.28
C VAL A 109 12.36 -26.02 -3.55
N PRO A 110 13.30 -26.84 -4.10
CA PRO A 110 12.97 -27.78 -5.17
C PRO A 110 11.84 -28.73 -4.79
N GLU A 111 10.91 -28.99 -5.71
CA GLU A 111 9.83 -29.98 -5.52
C GLU A 111 10.38 -31.37 -5.20
N ALA A 112 11.61 -31.69 -5.68
CA ALA A 112 12.31 -32.94 -5.39
C ALA A 112 12.66 -33.13 -3.89
N TRP A 113 12.61 -32.08 -3.09
CA TRP A 113 12.79 -32.16 -1.64
C TRP A 113 11.43 -32.46 -0.97
N GLU A 114 10.89 -33.65 -1.18
CA GLU A 114 9.52 -34.03 -0.79
C GLU A 114 9.28 -33.88 0.71
N ASP A 115 10.27 -34.18 1.54
CA ASP A 115 10.19 -34.16 3.01
C ASP A 115 10.46 -32.79 3.63
N VAL A 116 10.89 -31.78 2.85
CA VAL A 116 11.18 -30.42 3.34
C VAL A 116 9.97 -29.51 3.13
N ARG A 117 9.04 -29.48 4.08
CA ARG A 117 7.80 -28.69 4.00
C ARG A 117 7.83 -27.42 4.82
N PHE A 118 8.51 -27.45 5.95
CA PHE A 118 8.59 -26.36 6.91
C PHE A 118 10.03 -25.84 7.00
N VAL A 119 10.19 -24.63 7.53
CA VAL A 119 11.51 -24.01 7.75
C VAL A 119 12.37 -24.87 8.67
N SER A 120 11.79 -25.52 9.68
CA SER A 120 12.50 -26.45 10.57
C SER A 120 13.16 -27.61 9.85
N ASP A 121 12.60 -28.09 8.75
CA ASP A 121 13.12 -29.25 8.01
C ASP A 121 14.45 -28.91 7.30
N LEU A 122 14.72 -27.61 7.05
CA LEU A 122 15.99 -27.13 6.50
C LEU A 122 17.19 -27.45 7.41
N VAL A 123 16.98 -27.60 8.72
CA VAL A 123 18.05 -27.99 9.65
C VAL A 123 18.50 -29.42 9.35
N SER A 124 17.54 -30.34 9.18
CA SER A 124 17.80 -31.72 8.80
C SER A 124 18.43 -31.80 7.41
N GLN A 125 17.91 -31.02 6.47
CA GLN A 125 18.45 -30.94 5.12
C GLN A 125 19.92 -30.45 5.10
N ALA A 126 20.28 -29.46 5.92
CA ALA A 126 21.66 -29.00 6.06
C ALA A 126 22.58 -30.08 6.62
N ALA A 127 22.07 -30.89 7.58
CA ALA A 127 22.81 -32.03 8.14
C ALA A 127 23.02 -33.15 7.09
N GLU A 128 22.03 -33.48 6.28
CA GLU A 128 22.14 -34.43 5.17
C GLU A 128 23.15 -33.98 4.10
N LEU A 129 23.13 -32.69 3.76
CA LEU A 129 24.11 -32.10 2.84
C LEU A 129 25.51 -32.01 3.44
N ASN A 130 25.68 -32.24 4.74
CA ASN A 130 26.92 -32.06 5.50
C ASN A 130 27.58 -30.69 5.27
N ARG A 131 26.77 -29.65 5.06
CA ARG A 131 27.18 -28.24 4.88
C ARG A 131 25.99 -27.30 5.06
N PRO A 132 26.24 -25.98 5.26
CA PRO A 132 25.19 -24.98 5.23
C PRO A 132 24.41 -25.00 3.91
N VAL A 133 23.10 -24.78 3.96
CA VAL A 133 22.28 -24.62 2.75
C VAL A 133 22.64 -23.33 2.02
N ARG A 134 22.74 -23.40 0.71
CA ARG A 134 23.02 -22.24 -0.15
C ARG A 134 21.72 -21.61 -0.60
N VAL A 135 21.51 -20.34 -0.27
CA VAL A 135 20.26 -19.60 -0.54
C VAL A 135 20.53 -18.48 -1.54
N ALA A 136 20.00 -18.58 -2.75
CA ALA A 136 20.07 -17.51 -3.72
C ALA A 136 18.98 -16.45 -3.43
N THR A 137 19.38 -15.19 -3.36
CA THR A 137 18.45 -14.10 -3.00
C THR A 137 18.94 -12.72 -3.46
N LYS A 138 17.96 -11.81 -3.66
CA LYS A 138 18.15 -10.35 -3.79
C LYS A 138 17.96 -9.63 -2.45
N TYR A 139 17.59 -10.37 -1.40
CA TYR A 139 17.25 -9.85 -0.07
C TYR A 139 18.17 -10.48 1.00
N PRO A 140 19.50 -10.28 0.92
CA PRO A 140 20.44 -10.95 1.82
C PRO A 140 20.24 -10.59 3.29
N ILE A 141 19.86 -9.35 3.62
CA ILE A 141 19.67 -8.92 5.01
C ILE A 141 18.45 -9.60 5.62
N LEU A 142 17.31 -9.57 4.93
CA LEU A 142 16.08 -10.21 5.40
C LEU A 142 16.22 -11.72 5.47
N ALA A 143 16.80 -12.35 4.44
CA ALA A 143 17.02 -13.78 4.40
C ALA A 143 17.96 -14.25 5.51
N SER A 144 19.10 -13.57 5.73
CA SER A 144 20.04 -13.91 6.80
C SER A 144 19.42 -13.78 8.18
N SER A 145 18.68 -12.70 8.42
CA SER A 145 17.98 -12.47 9.70
C SER A 145 16.96 -13.58 9.97
N PHE A 146 16.15 -13.93 8.98
CA PHE A 146 15.14 -14.96 9.11
C PHE A 146 15.76 -16.35 9.38
N LEU A 147 16.71 -16.76 8.56
CA LEU A 147 17.37 -18.06 8.69
C LEU A 147 18.15 -18.18 10.01
N SER A 148 18.82 -17.11 10.44
CA SER A 148 19.55 -17.08 11.73
C SER A 148 18.61 -17.19 12.92
N ASN A 149 17.45 -16.53 12.89
CA ASN A 149 16.43 -16.64 13.94
C ASN A 149 15.88 -18.06 14.07
N HIS A 150 15.82 -18.80 12.96
CA HIS A 150 15.43 -20.21 12.93
C HIS A 150 16.62 -21.18 13.13
N LYS A 151 17.82 -20.66 13.40
CA LYS A 151 19.06 -21.45 13.62
C LYS A 151 19.43 -22.36 12.45
N ILE A 152 19.13 -21.96 11.23
CA ILE A 152 19.44 -22.72 10.02
C ILE A 152 20.85 -22.36 9.55
N PRO A 153 21.76 -23.36 9.45
CA PRO A 153 23.08 -23.13 8.85
C PRO A 153 22.92 -22.78 7.38
N HIS A 154 23.33 -21.56 6.98
CA HIS A 154 23.13 -21.06 5.63
C HIS A 154 24.33 -20.30 5.08
N THR A 155 24.41 -20.25 3.76
CA THR A 155 25.32 -19.37 2.99
C THR A 155 24.47 -18.63 1.95
N LEU A 156 24.52 -17.31 1.97
CA LEU A 156 23.78 -16.51 1.00
C LEU A 156 24.57 -16.35 -0.31
N ILE A 157 23.86 -16.47 -1.42
CA ILE A 157 24.38 -16.26 -2.76
C ILE A 157 23.64 -15.09 -3.36
N SER A 158 24.34 -13.97 -3.55
CA SER A 158 23.78 -12.81 -4.22
C SER A 158 23.63 -13.10 -5.70
N ALA A 159 22.41 -12.96 -6.22
CA ALA A 159 22.13 -13.10 -7.64
C ALA A 159 21.13 -12.03 -8.09
N GLU A 160 21.47 -11.32 -9.15
CA GLU A 160 20.62 -10.26 -9.71
C GLU A 160 19.73 -10.75 -10.87
N GLY A 161 19.95 -11.99 -11.32
CA GLY A 161 19.26 -12.60 -12.45
C GLY A 161 18.01 -13.40 -12.08
N THR A 162 17.74 -14.42 -12.87
CA THR A 162 16.65 -15.38 -12.71
C THR A 162 17.00 -16.36 -11.57
N LEU A 163 16.50 -16.05 -10.36
CA LEU A 163 16.80 -16.85 -9.16
C LEU A 163 16.21 -18.25 -9.23
N GLU A 164 15.06 -18.40 -9.89
CA GLU A 164 14.29 -19.64 -9.96
C GLU A 164 15.05 -20.79 -10.64
N THR A 165 16.03 -20.47 -11.49
CA THR A 165 16.88 -21.47 -12.14
C THR A 165 18.07 -21.91 -11.28
N ALA A 166 18.41 -21.16 -10.23
CA ALA A 166 19.62 -21.40 -9.44
C ALA A 166 19.70 -22.81 -8.81
N PRO A 167 18.60 -23.38 -8.26
CA PRO A 167 18.64 -24.76 -7.76
C PRO A 167 18.83 -25.80 -8.87
N ALA A 168 18.16 -25.62 -10.01
CA ALA A 168 18.22 -26.60 -11.11
C ALA A 168 19.63 -26.73 -11.71
N ILE A 169 20.41 -25.63 -11.72
CA ILE A 169 21.81 -25.63 -12.22
C ILE A 169 22.84 -25.89 -11.11
N GLY A 170 22.39 -26.17 -9.88
CA GLY A 170 23.28 -26.45 -8.75
C GLY A 170 24.03 -25.23 -8.20
N TYR A 171 23.63 -24.02 -8.57
CA TYR A 171 24.21 -22.77 -8.08
C TYR A 171 23.79 -22.47 -6.64
N ALA A 172 22.55 -22.76 -6.28
CA ALA A 172 22.03 -22.69 -4.93
C ALA A 172 21.23 -23.96 -4.60
N ASP A 173 20.85 -24.16 -3.35
CA ASP A 173 20.03 -25.28 -2.92
C ASP A 173 18.55 -24.90 -2.84
N LEU A 174 18.29 -23.65 -2.48
CA LEU A 174 16.96 -23.04 -2.43
C LEU A 174 17.07 -21.56 -2.75
N ILE A 175 15.93 -20.90 -2.88
CA ILE A 175 15.84 -19.46 -3.14
C ILE A 175 15.04 -18.73 -2.06
N CYS A 176 15.32 -17.45 -1.88
CA CYS A 176 14.46 -16.50 -1.16
C CYS A 176 14.15 -15.36 -2.13
N ASP A 177 12.88 -15.32 -2.60
CA ASP A 177 12.47 -14.33 -3.60
C ASP A 177 10.99 -13.94 -3.42
N ILE A 178 10.59 -12.90 -4.16
CA ILE A 178 9.21 -12.41 -4.18
C ILE A 178 8.31 -13.40 -4.90
N VAL A 179 7.23 -13.75 -4.23
CA VAL A 179 6.16 -14.60 -4.75
C VAL A 179 4.85 -13.79 -4.78
N SER A 180 4.24 -13.64 -5.95
CA SER A 180 2.89 -13.07 -6.08
C SER A 180 1.85 -14.15 -6.38
N SER A 181 1.89 -14.81 -7.53
CA SER A 181 0.98 -15.91 -7.89
C SER A 181 1.57 -17.31 -7.68
N GLY A 182 2.88 -17.40 -7.48
CA GLY A 182 3.64 -18.63 -7.41
C GLY A 182 3.78 -19.37 -8.74
N GLN A 183 3.29 -18.81 -9.85
CA GLN A 183 3.35 -19.47 -11.16
C GLN A 183 4.81 -19.70 -11.61
N THR A 184 5.67 -18.68 -11.50
CA THR A 184 7.08 -18.78 -11.87
C THR A 184 7.83 -19.85 -11.06
N LEU A 185 7.47 -20.03 -9.78
CA LEU A 185 8.04 -21.10 -8.96
C LEU A 185 7.66 -22.46 -9.52
N ARG A 186 6.36 -22.70 -9.76
CA ARG A 186 5.85 -23.97 -10.32
C ARG A 186 6.46 -24.30 -11.66
N ASP A 187 6.58 -23.29 -12.55
CA ASP A 187 7.19 -23.47 -13.89
C ASP A 187 8.67 -23.90 -13.80
N ASN A 188 9.35 -23.57 -12.69
CA ASN A 188 10.73 -23.95 -12.41
C ASN A 188 10.87 -25.11 -11.39
N ARG A 189 9.79 -25.85 -11.12
CA ARG A 189 9.75 -26.96 -10.17
C ARG A 189 10.22 -26.59 -8.76
N LEU A 190 9.79 -25.42 -8.32
CA LEU A 190 9.99 -24.93 -6.96
C LEU A 190 8.66 -24.80 -6.26
N ARG A 191 8.65 -25.00 -4.95
CA ARG A 191 7.49 -24.75 -4.09
C ARG A 191 7.89 -23.89 -2.88
N PRO A 192 7.02 -22.95 -2.45
CA PRO A 192 7.27 -22.23 -1.22
C PRO A 192 7.14 -23.16 -0.01
N LEU A 193 7.90 -22.89 1.03
CA LEU A 193 7.72 -23.54 2.34
C LEU A 193 6.43 -23.02 2.99
N GLU A 194 5.74 -23.89 3.73
CA GLU A 194 4.43 -23.57 4.35
C GLU A 194 4.52 -22.43 5.37
N ASP A 195 5.60 -22.37 6.14
CA ASP A 195 5.92 -21.30 7.10
C ASP A 195 7.11 -20.43 6.67
N GLY A 196 7.51 -20.50 5.40
CA GLY A 196 8.68 -19.85 4.84
C GLY A 196 8.48 -18.37 4.45
N MET A 197 7.36 -17.75 4.82
CA MET A 197 7.11 -16.34 4.52
C MET A 197 7.90 -15.44 5.47
N LEU A 198 8.83 -14.66 4.89
CA LEU A 198 9.64 -13.70 5.63
C LEU A 198 8.90 -12.38 5.84
N LEU A 199 8.20 -11.92 4.81
CA LEU A 199 7.56 -10.62 4.79
C LEU A 199 6.38 -10.61 3.80
N SER A 200 5.25 -10.05 4.23
CA SER A 200 4.18 -9.59 3.35
C SER A 200 4.47 -8.16 2.95
N SER A 201 4.56 -7.87 1.66
CA SER A 201 4.95 -6.57 1.11
C SER A 201 3.91 -6.00 0.17
N GLN A 202 3.87 -4.70 0.12
CA GLN A 202 3.10 -3.90 -0.84
C GLN A 202 3.80 -2.54 -1.04
N ALA A 203 3.26 -1.71 -1.92
CA ALA A 203 3.75 -0.35 -2.11
C ALA A 203 3.53 0.51 -0.86
N VAL A 204 4.55 1.31 -0.54
CA VAL A 204 4.59 2.22 0.60
C VAL A 204 5.07 3.60 0.16
N LEU A 205 4.62 4.64 0.87
CA LEU A 205 5.18 5.99 0.77
C LEU A 205 6.25 6.17 1.85
N ILE A 206 7.46 6.49 1.44
CA ILE A 206 8.58 6.81 2.33
C ILE A 206 8.99 8.26 2.20
N ALA A 207 9.63 8.81 3.24
CA ALA A 207 10.18 10.16 3.22
C ALA A 207 11.49 10.27 4.00
N ASN A 208 12.24 11.34 3.69
CA ASN A 208 13.41 11.73 4.47
C ASN A 208 13.00 12.57 5.68
N ALA A 209 13.24 12.05 6.89
CA ALA A 209 12.84 12.69 8.15
C ALA A 209 13.51 14.06 8.37
N ALA A 210 14.79 14.20 8.00
CA ALA A 210 15.51 15.46 8.12
C ALA A 210 14.91 16.54 7.20
N SER A 211 14.56 16.20 5.95
CA SER A 211 13.85 17.09 5.03
C SER A 211 12.52 17.57 5.61
N LEU A 212 11.72 16.67 6.17
CA LEU A 212 10.43 17.00 6.77
C LEU A 212 10.58 17.92 7.99
N LYS A 213 11.63 17.72 8.79
CA LYS A 213 11.89 18.53 9.99
C LYS A 213 12.41 19.92 9.69
N THR A 214 13.23 20.06 8.64
CA THR A 214 13.95 21.32 8.35
C THR A 214 13.29 22.18 7.28
N ARG A 215 12.40 21.60 6.44
CA ARG A 215 11.80 22.27 5.31
C ARG A 215 10.27 22.30 5.41
N PRO A 216 9.66 23.43 5.86
CA PRO A 216 8.21 23.55 6.02
C PRO A 216 7.40 23.22 4.75
N LYS A 217 7.94 23.56 3.57
CA LYS A 217 7.29 23.25 2.28
C LYS A 217 7.26 21.74 2.00
N ALA A 218 8.31 20.99 2.37
CA ALA A 218 8.31 19.53 2.26
C ALA A 218 7.29 18.92 3.22
N LEU A 219 7.18 19.44 4.43
CA LEU A 219 6.18 19.00 5.40
C LEU A 219 4.74 19.25 4.91
N GLN A 220 4.49 20.41 4.29
CA GLN A 220 3.19 20.71 3.70
C GLN A 220 2.85 19.75 2.53
N ILE A 221 3.83 19.44 1.67
CA ILE A 221 3.66 18.45 0.60
C ILE A 221 3.35 17.07 1.17
N ALA A 222 4.05 16.66 2.24
CA ALA A 222 3.77 15.39 2.93
C ALA A 222 2.31 15.32 3.41
N ARG A 223 1.79 16.40 4.01
CA ARG A 223 0.39 16.50 4.43
C ARG A 223 -0.55 16.30 3.24
N THR A 224 -0.33 17.02 2.16
CA THR A 224 -1.19 16.94 0.97
C THR A 224 -1.15 15.53 0.34
N LEU A 225 0.03 14.92 0.21
CA LEU A 225 0.14 13.55 -0.30
C LEU A 225 -0.64 12.57 0.57
N LEU A 226 -0.48 12.63 1.89
CA LEU A 226 -1.21 11.76 2.82
C LEU A 226 -2.72 12.00 2.77
N GLU A 227 -3.15 13.27 2.70
CA GLU A 227 -4.57 13.63 2.60
C GLU A 227 -5.23 13.03 1.36
N PHE A 228 -4.62 13.17 0.19
CA PHE A 228 -5.18 12.60 -1.05
C PHE A 228 -5.09 11.08 -1.08
N PHE A 229 -4.01 10.48 -0.60
CA PHE A 229 -3.86 9.03 -0.55
C PHE A 229 -4.87 8.40 0.40
N GLU A 230 -4.97 8.88 1.63
CA GLU A 230 -5.93 8.36 2.61
C GLU A 230 -7.37 8.61 2.19
N GLY A 231 -7.67 9.80 1.65
CA GLY A 231 -9.00 10.13 1.15
C GLY A 231 -9.44 9.21 0.01
N HIS A 232 -8.55 8.91 -0.92
CA HIS A 232 -8.81 7.97 -2.02
C HIS A 232 -8.94 6.52 -1.52
N LEU A 233 -8.00 6.04 -0.71
CA LEU A 233 -8.02 4.68 -0.18
C LEU A 233 -9.26 4.40 0.66
N ARG A 234 -9.70 5.38 1.45
CA ARG A 234 -10.93 5.29 2.24
C ARG A 234 -12.17 5.26 1.34
N ALA A 235 -12.19 6.07 0.28
CA ALA A 235 -13.28 6.10 -0.69
C ALA A 235 -13.40 4.76 -1.44
N ASN A 236 -12.29 4.14 -1.80
CA ASN A 236 -12.27 2.85 -2.51
C ASN A 236 -12.91 1.70 -1.71
N SER A 237 -12.86 1.75 -0.39
CA SER A 237 -13.49 0.76 0.49
C SER A 237 -14.96 1.08 0.80
N ASN A 238 -15.51 2.20 0.31
CA ASN A 238 -16.84 2.66 0.63
C ASN A 238 -17.66 3.00 -0.62
N LEU A 239 -18.98 3.05 -0.43
CA LEU A 239 -19.97 3.47 -1.45
C LEU A 239 -20.96 4.44 -0.83
N ALA A 240 -21.45 5.40 -1.61
CA ALA A 240 -22.55 6.24 -1.23
C ALA A 240 -23.87 5.54 -1.60
N VAL A 241 -24.77 5.42 -0.64
CA VAL A 241 -26.08 4.80 -0.80
C VAL A 241 -27.15 5.85 -0.54
N PHE A 242 -28.03 6.06 -1.51
CA PHE A 242 -29.21 6.91 -1.41
C PHE A 242 -30.45 6.04 -1.44
N ALA A 243 -31.41 6.33 -0.58
CA ALA A 243 -32.73 5.68 -0.59
C ALA A 243 -33.82 6.71 -0.31
N ASN A 244 -35.01 6.57 -0.91
CA ASN A 244 -36.17 7.32 -0.57
C ASN A 244 -37.01 6.56 0.47
N MET A 245 -37.43 7.23 1.53
CA MET A 245 -38.21 6.65 2.62
C MET A 245 -39.42 7.56 2.98
N ARG A 246 -40.49 6.93 3.40
CA ARG A 246 -41.61 7.66 4.01
C ARG A 246 -41.41 7.71 5.52
N GLY A 247 -41.78 8.86 6.12
CA GLY A 247 -41.68 9.03 7.56
C GLY A 247 -42.40 10.31 8.02
N THR A 248 -42.63 10.45 9.30
CA THR A 248 -43.25 11.63 9.89
C THR A 248 -42.25 12.78 10.08
N SER A 249 -41.00 12.45 10.31
CA SER A 249 -39.87 13.40 10.44
C SER A 249 -38.52 12.75 10.13
N PRO A 250 -37.44 13.54 9.90
CA PRO A 250 -36.07 13.00 9.77
C PRO A 250 -35.64 12.19 10.99
N GLU A 251 -36.00 12.64 12.19
CA GLU A 251 -35.64 11.99 13.45
C GLU A 251 -36.30 10.61 13.56
N ALA A 252 -37.61 10.49 13.18
CA ALA A 252 -38.31 9.21 13.18
C ALA A 252 -37.70 8.20 12.22
N ILE A 253 -37.19 8.67 11.05
CA ILE A 253 -36.44 7.79 10.10
C ILE A 253 -35.09 7.43 10.67
N ALA A 254 -34.37 8.35 11.30
CA ALA A 254 -33.07 8.07 11.94
C ALA A 254 -33.25 7.03 13.05
N GLU A 255 -34.23 7.15 13.92
CA GLU A 255 -34.54 6.14 14.95
C GLU A 255 -34.86 4.78 14.36
N LEU A 256 -35.60 4.72 13.25
CA LEU A 256 -35.91 3.48 12.57
C LEU A 256 -34.63 2.78 12.02
N ILE A 257 -33.73 3.58 11.44
CA ILE A 257 -32.44 3.09 10.96
C ILE A 257 -31.58 2.59 12.13
N PHE A 258 -31.44 3.38 13.20
CA PHE A 258 -30.63 3.03 14.36
C PHE A 258 -31.13 1.78 15.11
N ASN A 259 -32.43 1.56 15.13
CA ASN A 259 -33.04 0.44 15.84
C ASN A 259 -33.12 -0.84 15.00
N ARG A 260 -33.16 -0.75 13.67
CA ARG A 260 -33.43 -1.89 12.79
C ARG A 260 -32.32 -2.21 11.78
N CYS A 261 -31.40 -1.29 11.56
CA CYS A 261 -30.26 -1.52 10.67
C CYS A 261 -28.98 -1.66 11.48
N SER A 262 -28.15 -2.59 11.08
CA SER A 262 -26.77 -2.72 11.63
C SER A 262 -25.84 -1.68 11.02
N ILE A 263 -26.12 -1.24 9.79
CA ILE A 263 -25.33 -0.29 9.02
C ILE A 263 -25.84 1.12 9.27
N ARG A 264 -24.98 1.99 9.83
CA ARG A 264 -25.33 3.33 10.29
C ARG A 264 -24.64 4.46 9.54
N GLY A 265 -23.82 4.14 8.51
CA GLY A 265 -22.95 5.11 7.83
C GLY A 265 -21.71 5.47 8.64
N LEU A 266 -20.87 6.39 8.13
CA LEU A 266 -19.63 6.82 8.80
C LEU A 266 -19.90 7.58 10.11
N GLN A 267 -20.83 8.53 10.07
CA GLN A 267 -21.20 9.39 11.20
C GLN A 267 -22.73 9.37 11.46
N GLY A 268 -23.45 8.52 10.75
CA GLY A 268 -24.90 8.43 10.77
C GLY A 268 -25.53 8.77 9.42
N PRO A 269 -26.87 8.59 9.27
CA PRO A 269 -27.58 8.93 8.06
C PRO A 269 -27.75 10.44 7.90
N THR A 270 -27.54 10.96 6.69
CA THR A 270 -28.03 12.30 6.33
C THR A 270 -29.43 12.14 5.78
N ILE A 271 -30.42 12.82 6.40
CA ILE A 271 -31.83 12.71 6.04
C ILE A 271 -32.33 14.09 5.61
N SER A 272 -32.80 14.17 4.36
CA SER A 272 -33.29 15.42 3.75
C SER A 272 -34.72 15.24 3.22
N ARG A 273 -35.57 16.28 3.37
CA ARG A 273 -36.92 16.27 2.83
C ARG A 273 -36.90 16.26 1.31
N VAL A 274 -37.70 15.39 0.70
CA VAL A 274 -37.93 15.39 -0.75
C VAL A 274 -39.09 16.30 -1.08
N ILE A 275 -38.92 17.19 -2.05
CA ILE A 275 -39.97 18.05 -2.55
C ILE A 275 -40.73 17.28 -3.64
N VAL A 276 -41.99 16.96 -3.39
CA VAL A 276 -42.84 16.20 -4.32
C VAL A 276 -43.85 17.16 -4.95
N VAL A 277 -44.02 17.06 -6.26
CA VAL A 277 -45.07 17.80 -6.98
C VAL A 277 -46.35 16.96 -6.97
N ASN A 278 -47.42 17.47 -6.37
CA ASN A 278 -48.75 16.83 -6.31
C ASN A 278 -48.78 15.45 -5.62
N GLY A 279 -48.03 15.27 -4.50
CA GLY A 279 -47.97 14.00 -3.78
C GLY A 279 -47.88 14.13 -2.27
N ASP A 280 -47.70 12.99 -1.59
CA ASP A 280 -47.50 12.92 -0.14
C ASP A 280 -46.23 13.68 0.28
N PRO A 281 -46.35 14.69 1.18
CA PRO A 281 -45.22 15.50 1.62
C PRO A 281 -44.24 14.77 2.55
N ASN A 282 -44.54 13.54 2.94
CA ASN A 282 -43.76 12.76 3.93
C ASN A 282 -42.67 11.89 3.30
N TRP A 283 -42.07 12.36 2.22
CA TRP A 283 -40.93 11.70 1.60
C TRP A 283 -39.61 12.33 2.02
N TYR A 284 -38.64 11.47 2.31
CA TYR A 284 -37.29 11.85 2.71
C TYR A 284 -36.24 11.04 1.90
N ALA A 285 -35.15 11.69 1.55
CA ALA A 285 -33.96 11.07 1.02
C ALA A 285 -33.00 10.75 2.16
N VAL A 286 -32.60 9.51 2.26
CA VAL A 286 -31.57 9.03 3.20
C VAL A 286 -30.27 8.81 2.43
N ASN A 287 -29.19 9.39 2.91
CA ASN A 287 -27.85 9.19 2.36
C ASN A 287 -26.94 8.56 3.42
N LEU A 288 -26.24 7.48 3.05
CA LEU A 288 -25.31 6.75 3.90
C LEU A 288 -24.02 6.47 3.14
N ILE A 289 -22.89 6.55 3.81
CA ILE A 289 -21.62 5.97 3.30
C ILE A 289 -21.47 4.60 3.94
N VAL A 290 -21.35 3.57 3.11
CA VAL A 290 -21.40 2.16 3.52
C VAL A 290 -20.16 1.42 3.02
N PRO A 291 -19.52 0.56 3.86
CA PRO A 291 -18.45 -0.31 3.39
C PRO A 291 -18.88 -1.15 2.18
N ARG A 292 -18.00 -1.28 1.21
CA ARG A 292 -18.30 -1.96 -0.06
C ARG A 292 -18.68 -3.44 0.13
N ASP A 293 -18.08 -4.11 1.09
CA ASP A 293 -18.36 -5.51 1.45
C ASP A 293 -19.72 -5.68 2.14
N GLN A 294 -20.30 -4.61 2.70
CA GLN A 294 -21.59 -4.61 3.39
C GLN A 294 -22.75 -4.08 2.53
N ILE A 295 -22.51 -3.77 1.26
CA ILE A 295 -23.52 -3.11 0.40
C ILE A 295 -24.81 -3.95 0.25
N PHE A 296 -24.69 -5.27 0.12
CA PHE A 296 -25.82 -6.14 -0.04
C PHE A 296 -26.72 -6.15 1.21
N GLN A 297 -26.10 -6.15 2.38
CA GLN A 297 -26.78 -6.06 3.67
C GLN A 297 -27.47 -4.71 3.81
N ALA A 298 -26.78 -3.59 3.50
CA ALA A 298 -27.34 -2.25 3.55
C ALA A 298 -28.61 -2.11 2.70
N ILE A 299 -28.59 -2.60 1.47
CA ILE A 299 -29.76 -2.56 0.58
C ILE A 299 -30.91 -3.37 1.17
N THR A 300 -30.63 -4.56 1.70
CA THR A 300 -31.65 -5.44 2.29
C THR A 300 -32.28 -4.80 3.54
N GLU A 301 -31.47 -4.24 4.42
CA GLU A 301 -31.93 -3.58 5.65
C GLU A 301 -32.75 -2.32 5.31
N LEU A 302 -32.28 -1.45 4.42
CA LEU A 302 -33.02 -0.26 4.00
C LEU A 302 -34.41 -0.60 3.40
N ARG A 303 -34.47 -1.65 2.56
CA ARG A 303 -35.72 -2.13 1.98
C ARG A 303 -36.70 -2.66 3.05
N SER A 304 -36.16 -3.36 4.06
CA SER A 304 -36.98 -3.95 5.14
C SER A 304 -37.70 -2.90 5.99
N ILE A 305 -37.15 -1.68 6.03
CA ILE A 305 -37.75 -0.53 6.77
C ILE A 305 -38.47 0.45 5.85
N GLY A 306 -38.78 0.07 4.60
CA GLY A 306 -39.57 0.86 3.66
C GLY A 306 -38.74 1.74 2.72
N GLY A 307 -37.42 1.54 2.64
CA GLY A 307 -36.55 2.20 1.67
C GLY A 307 -36.87 1.76 0.24
N SER A 308 -36.93 2.70 -0.67
CA SER A 308 -37.20 2.49 -2.10
C SER A 308 -36.30 3.36 -2.96
N GLY A 309 -36.21 3.04 -4.26
CA GLY A 309 -35.39 3.82 -5.18
C GLY A 309 -33.91 3.87 -4.77
N VAL A 310 -33.38 2.74 -4.28
CA VAL A 310 -32.00 2.69 -3.76
C VAL A 310 -31.00 2.87 -4.91
N VAL A 311 -30.19 3.91 -4.82
CA VAL A 311 -29.10 4.24 -5.74
C VAL A 311 -27.76 4.06 -5.03
N VAL A 312 -26.82 3.38 -5.67
CA VAL A 312 -25.48 3.17 -5.14
C VAL A 312 -24.47 3.84 -6.06
N MET A 313 -23.56 4.64 -5.52
CA MET A 313 -22.57 5.38 -6.29
C MET A 313 -21.16 5.19 -5.69
N PRO A 314 -20.10 5.13 -6.53
CA PRO A 314 -18.75 5.21 -6.05
C PRO A 314 -18.46 6.60 -5.46
N VAL A 315 -17.60 6.64 -4.46
CA VAL A 315 -17.06 7.87 -3.88
C VAL A 315 -15.63 8.04 -4.35
N THR A 316 -15.24 9.24 -4.72
CA THR A 316 -13.87 9.53 -5.19
C THR A 316 -12.93 9.79 -4.03
N TYR A 317 -13.37 10.53 -3.03
CA TYR A 317 -12.61 10.84 -1.82
C TYR A 317 -13.52 10.87 -0.59
N ILE A 318 -12.94 10.46 0.53
CA ILE A 318 -13.53 10.67 1.87
C ILE A 318 -12.40 11.23 2.73
N PHE A 319 -12.40 12.54 2.95
CA PHE A 319 -11.42 13.21 3.79
C PHE A 319 -11.85 13.21 5.26
N ASP A 320 -10.88 13.03 6.16
CA ASP A 320 -11.03 13.29 7.58
C ASP A 320 -10.71 14.77 7.90
N GLU A 321 -10.95 15.21 9.12
CA GLU A 321 -10.56 16.55 9.58
C GLU A 321 -9.03 16.73 9.50
N GLU A 322 -8.29 15.69 9.86
CA GLU A 322 -6.83 15.60 9.74
C GLU A 322 -6.46 14.16 9.35
N PRO A 323 -5.58 13.94 8.36
CA PRO A 323 -5.14 12.58 8.00
C PRO A 323 -4.48 11.88 9.19
N PRO A 324 -4.93 10.70 9.62
CA PRO A 324 -4.37 10.00 10.79
C PRO A 324 -2.86 9.73 10.68
N ARG A 325 -2.39 9.40 9.48
CA ARG A 325 -0.95 9.16 9.23
C ARG A 325 -0.13 10.44 9.29
N TYR A 326 -0.70 11.60 8.98
CA TYR A 326 -0.02 12.88 9.16
C TYR A 326 0.22 13.17 10.64
N THR A 327 -0.79 12.96 11.49
CA THR A 327 -0.64 13.09 12.95
C THR A 327 0.42 12.12 13.51
N ALA A 328 0.38 10.85 13.06
CA ALA A 328 1.38 9.86 13.45
C ALA A 328 2.80 10.22 12.96
N MET A 329 2.91 10.79 11.76
CA MET A 329 4.19 11.29 11.23
C MET A 329 4.74 12.43 12.09
N LEU A 330 3.91 13.39 12.50
CA LEU A 330 4.34 14.50 13.36
C LEU A 330 4.87 14.01 14.73
N GLN A 331 4.21 13.00 15.32
CA GLN A 331 4.68 12.38 16.57
C GLN A 331 6.07 11.75 16.38
N LYS A 332 6.28 10.96 15.31
CA LYS A 332 7.58 10.36 15.00
C LYS A 332 8.65 11.42 14.72
N LEU A 333 8.29 12.53 14.06
CA LEU A 333 9.22 13.65 13.81
C LEU A 333 9.62 14.39 15.09
N ALA A 334 8.73 14.47 16.07
CA ALA A 334 9.07 15.07 17.38
C ALA A 334 10.12 14.24 18.11
N GLU A 335 10.08 12.92 18.00
CA GLU A 335 11.05 11.99 18.60
C GLU A 335 12.36 11.90 17.80
N TYR A 336 12.33 12.29 16.52
CA TYR A 336 13.50 12.21 15.64
C TYR A 336 14.60 13.16 16.09
N LYS A 337 15.78 12.58 16.38
CA LYS A 337 17.03 13.29 16.65
C LYS A 337 17.90 13.23 15.41
N SER A 338 18.17 14.37 14.78
CA SER A 338 19.17 14.47 13.72
C SER A 338 20.54 14.02 14.28
N LYS A 339 21.19 13.11 13.57
CA LYS A 339 22.58 12.73 13.87
C LYS A 339 23.53 13.85 13.53
#